data_a2f1d661a2a5ac57524c70741235a16c
#
_entry.id   a2f1d661a2a5ac57524c70741235a16c
#
_cell.length_a   1.000
_cell.length_b   1.000
_cell.length_c   1.000
_cell.angle_alpha   90.00
_cell.angle_beta   90.00
_cell.angle_gamma   90.00
#
_symmetry.space_group_name_H-M   'P 1'
#
loop_
_entity.id
_entity.type
_entity.pdbx_description
1 polymer ?
#
loop_
_entity_poly.entity_id
_entity_poly.type
_entity_poly.pdbx_seq_one_letter_code
_entity_poly.pdbx_strand_id
1 'polypeptide(L)'
;MLAQLTISNFAIVRELEIDFHSGMTAITGETGAGKSIAIDALGLCLGGRAEADMVRRGASRADLCARFALKDTPAAQRWLEENQLESGRECLLRRVISTDGRSRGFINGTAVPLSQLRELGQLLIQIHGQHAHQLLTKPEHQKTLLDGYTGEYALTQRMAEHYRQWHQSCRELAQHQQQSQERAARADLLQYQLKELNEFNPQPGEFEQIDEEYKRLANSGQLLTTCQHALTVLADGEEANLQSQLYTARQLVTELVGMDSKLSGVLDMLEEAAIQLSEASDELRHYNDRLDLDPNRLFELEQRISRQIALARKHQITPEELPAFHQGLLEEQRLLDDSAGSLESLSQTVIEHHQLALETAQQLHALRQTSAQELAQLITESMRSLSMPHGVFAIEVAFDERHLTAEGADRIEFRVTTNPGQPLQPIAKVASGGELSRIALAIQVITARKMETPALIFDEVDVGISGPTAAVVGKLLRQLGESTQVMCVTHLPQVAGCGHHHFFVCKETDGEMTETHMHPLDKRARLQELARLLGGSEVTRNTLANAKELLAA
;
A
#
# COMPACT_ATOMS: atom_id res chain seq x y z
N MET A 1 -28.06 18.03 11.86
CA MET A 1 -28.00 19.43 12.33
C MET A 1 -27.18 19.49 13.61
N LEU A 2 -26.22 20.41 13.75
CA LEU A 2 -25.53 20.67 15.02
C LEU A 2 -26.53 21.28 16.02
N ALA A 3 -26.76 20.59 17.12
CA ALA A 3 -27.70 21.03 18.16
C ALA A 3 -27.01 21.82 19.27
N GLN A 4 -25.82 21.35 19.72
CA GLN A 4 -25.11 21.96 20.83
C GLN A 4 -23.59 21.76 20.70
N LEU A 5 -22.83 22.73 21.17
CA LEU A 5 -21.39 22.66 21.32
C LEU A 5 -21.01 23.04 22.75
N THR A 6 -20.30 22.15 23.45
CA THR A 6 -19.76 22.38 24.78
C THR A 6 -18.25 22.41 24.72
N ILE A 7 -17.64 23.44 25.28
CA ILE A 7 -16.20 23.66 25.30
C ILE A 7 -15.76 23.86 26.74
N SER A 8 -14.83 23.06 27.22
CA SER A 8 -14.25 23.21 28.55
C SER A 8 -12.73 23.26 28.49
N ASN A 9 -12.13 24.29 29.09
CA ASN A 9 -10.67 24.50 29.23
C ASN A 9 -9.91 24.49 27.90
N PHE A 10 -10.44 25.16 26.89
CA PHE A 10 -9.85 25.25 25.56
C PHE A 10 -9.40 26.69 25.25
N ALA A 11 -8.16 26.88 24.87
CA ALA A 11 -7.54 28.18 24.60
C ALA A 11 -7.81 29.19 25.72
N ILE A 12 -8.59 30.23 25.46
CA ILE A 12 -8.99 31.26 26.45
C ILE A 12 -10.40 31.04 27.00
N VAL A 13 -11.06 29.94 26.63
CA VAL A 13 -12.40 29.57 27.12
C VAL A 13 -12.25 28.65 28.33
N ARG A 14 -12.91 28.99 29.44
CA ARG A 14 -13.01 28.12 30.62
C ARG A 14 -14.15 27.15 30.46
N GLU A 15 -15.35 27.69 30.20
CA GLU A 15 -16.56 26.90 29.97
C GLU A 15 -17.47 27.69 29.04
N LEU A 16 -17.96 27.02 27.99
CA LEU A 16 -18.88 27.63 27.03
C LEU A 16 -19.82 26.54 26.53
N GLU A 17 -21.12 26.85 26.61
CA GLU A 17 -22.19 26.01 26.08
C GLU A 17 -23.02 26.83 25.10
N ILE A 18 -23.20 26.32 23.88
CA ILE A 18 -23.89 27.03 22.80
C ILE A 18 -24.94 26.10 22.21
N ASP A 19 -26.19 26.53 22.25
CA ASP A 19 -27.30 25.87 21.56
C ASP A 19 -27.49 26.49 20.17
N PHE A 20 -27.50 25.68 19.15
CA PHE A 20 -27.69 26.08 17.76
C PHE A 20 -29.09 25.71 17.26
N HIS A 21 -29.61 26.53 16.38
CA HIS A 21 -30.92 26.34 15.77
C HIS A 21 -30.80 26.17 14.25
N SER A 22 -31.89 25.75 13.60
CA SER A 22 -32.00 25.74 12.14
C SER A 22 -31.94 27.16 11.56
N GLY A 23 -31.59 27.25 10.29
CA GLY A 23 -31.45 28.53 9.63
C GLY A 23 -30.01 29.06 9.61
N MET A 24 -29.88 30.35 9.26
CA MET A 24 -28.60 31.06 9.25
C MET A 24 -28.32 31.69 10.61
N THR A 25 -27.22 31.34 11.23
CA THR A 25 -26.69 31.95 12.46
C THR A 25 -25.50 32.84 12.14
N ALA A 26 -25.60 34.12 12.40
CA ALA A 26 -24.47 35.04 12.30
C ALA A 26 -23.72 35.10 13.64
N ILE A 27 -22.39 35.11 13.57
CA ILE A 27 -21.48 35.25 14.72
C ILE A 27 -20.65 36.50 14.52
N THR A 28 -20.86 37.50 15.38
CA THR A 28 -20.06 38.73 15.38
C THR A 28 -19.29 38.90 16.69
N GLY A 29 -18.42 39.88 16.77
CA GLY A 29 -17.64 40.16 17.96
C GLY A 29 -16.43 41.02 17.67
N GLU A 30 -15.69 41.36 18.69
CA GLU A 30 -14.46 42.17 18.59
C GLU A 30 -13.36 41.41 17.84
N THR A 31 -12.45 42.18 17.20
CA THR A 31 -11.28 41.59 16.53
C THR A 31 -10.40 40.90 17.56
N GLY A 32 -10.05 39.61 17.31
CA GLY A 32 -9.26 38.84 18.27
C GLY A 32 -10.06 38.31 19.48
N ALA A 33 -11.38 38.51 19.54
CA ALA A 33 -12.24 38.00 20.64
C ALA A 33 -12.41 36.47 20.64
N GLY A 34 -11.80 35.77 19.68
CA GLY A 34 -11.90 34.31 19.62
C GLY A 34 -13.16 33.81 18.91
N LYS A 35 -13.65 34.56 17.92
CA LYS A 35 -14.79 34.15 17.07
C LYS A 35 -14.59 32.78 16.45
N SER A 36 -13.35 32.47 16.02
CA SER A 36 -12.98 31.18 15.45
C SER A 36 -12.85 30.06 16.49
N ILE A 37 -12.78 30.38 17.81
CA ILE A 37 -12.59 29.35 18.86
C ILE A 37 -13.68 28.28 18.82
N ALA A 38 -14.95 28.67 18.59
CA ALA A 38 -16.05 27.71 18.46
C ALA A 38 -15.88 26.81 17.23
N ILE A 39 -15.39 27.39 16.12
CA ILE A 39 -15.12 26.66 14.87
C ILE A 39 -13.92 25.74 15.05
N ASP A 40 -12.84 26.21 15.70
CA ASP A 40 -11.65 25.41 15.99
C ASP A 40 -11.99 24.23 16.90
N ALA A 41 -12.76 24.47 17.96
CA ALA A 41 -13.23 23.41 18.87
C ALA A 41 -14.08 22.37 18.14
N LEU A 42 -14.99 22.81 17.27
CA LEU A 42 -15.79 21.92 16.46
C LEU A 42 -14.91 21.13 15.47
N GLY A 43 -13.96 21.78 14.79
CA GLY A 43 -13.00 21.11 13.90
C GLY A 43 -12.22 20.00 14.61
N LEU A 44 -11.88 20.19 15.89
CA LEU A 44 -11.23 19.16 16.70
C LEU A 44 -12.20 17.99 17.03
N CYS A 45 -13.48 18.27 17.31
CA CYS A 45 -14.49 17.22 17.48
C CYS A 45 -14.67 16.40 16.19
N LEU A 46 -14.45 16.99 15.03
CA LEU A 46 -14.48 16.34 13.71
C LEU A 46 -13.17 15.63 13.33
N GLY A 47 -12.25 15.41 14.28
CA GLY A 47 -11.02 14.69 14.05
C GLY A 47 -9.85 15.53 13.55
N GLY A 48 -9.90 16.86 13.68
CA GLY A 48 -8.80 17.78 13.40
C GLY A 48 -7.55 17.49 14.25
N ARG A 49 -6.40 18.02 13.81
CA ARG A 49 -5.14 17.90 14.55
C ARG A 49 -5.19 18.75 15.82
N ALA A 50 -4.87 18.15 16.96
CA ALA A 50 -4.81 18.82 18.25
C ALA A 50 -3.34 19.01 18.66
N GLU A 51 -3.07 20.16 19.32
CA GLU A 51 -1.77 20.51 19.90
C GLU A 51 -1.94 20.75 21.41
N ALA A 52 -0.89 20.52 22.17
CA ALA A 52 -0.95 20.60 23.65
C ALA A 52 -1.18 22.04 24.16
N ASP A 53 -0.73 23.03 23.42
CA ASP A 53 -0.89 24.47 23.70
C ASP A 53 -2.35 24.97 23.55
N MET A 54 -3.21 24.18 22.92
CA MET A 54 -4.65 24.45 22.83
C MET A 54 -5.37 24.24 24.18
N VAL A 55 -4.75 23.56 25.14
CA VAL A 55 -5.29 23.43 26.50
C VAL A 55 -5.11 24.75 27.26
N ARG A 56 -6.17 25.23 27.90
CA ARG A 56 -6.15 26.47 28.71
C ARG A 56 -5.04 26.39 29.78
N ARG A 57 -4.30 27.46 29.96
CA ARG A 57 -3.26 27.57 30.99
C ARG A 57 -3.83 27.30 32.38
N GLY A 58 -3.19 26.41 33.13
CA GLY A 58 -3.61 25.99 34.48
C GLY A 58 -4.61 24.83 34.48
N ALA A 59 -5.13 24.39 33.35
CA ALA A 59 -5.94 23.17 33.24
C ALA A 59 -5.07 21.97 32.81
N SER A 60 -5.45 20.78 33.23
CA SER A 60 -4.78 19.53 32.87
C SER A 60 -5.25 18.96 31.52
N ARG A 61 -6.44 19.33 31.09
CA ARG A 61 -7.07 18.88 29.84
C ARG A 61 -8.11 19.84 29.32
N ALA A 62 -8.32 19.84 28.02
CA ALA A 62 -9.48 20.40 27.35
C ALA A 62 -10.48 19.29 27.01
N ASP A 63 -11.78 19.62 27.10
CA ASP A 63 -12.88 18.69 26.80
C ASP A 63 -13.87 19.40 25.86
N LEU A 64 -14.03 18.87 24.67
CA LEU A 64 -14.86 19.44 23.61
C LEU A 64 -15.93 18.43 23.24
N CYS A 65 -17.17 18.86 23.13
CA CYS A 65 -18.29 18.00 22.82
C CYS A 65 -19.27 18.67 21.85
N ALA A 66 -19.55 18.02 20.73
CA ALA A 66 -20.51 18.47 19.72
C ALA A 66 -21.65 17.45 19.63
N ARG A 67 -22.89 17.91 19.81
CA ARG A 67 -24.12 17.12 19.72
C ARG A 67 -24.86 17.43 18.43
N PHE A 68 -25.13 16.39 17.65
CA PHE A 68 -25.82 16.46 16.37
C PHE A 68 -27.18 15.76 16.44
N ALA A 69 -28.22 16.39 15.93
CA ALA A 69 -29.50 15.74 15.67
C ALA A 69 -29.44 15.05 14.28
N LEU A 70 -29.78 13.77 14.23
CA LEU A 70 -29.63 12.91 13.04
C LEU A 70 -30.87 12.83 12.16
N LYS A 71 -31.95 13.60 12.46
CA LYS A 71 -33.24 13.47 11.79
C LYS A 71 -33.15 13.54 10.25
N ASP A 72 -32.26 14.40 9.74
CA ASP A 72 -32.15 14.71 8.32
C ASP A 72 -30.77 14.28 7.76
N THR A 73 -30.19 13.20 8.30
CA THR A 73 -28.83 12.72 7.92
C THR A 73 -28.80 11.19 7.73
N PRO A 74 -29.48 10.64 6.73
CA PRO A 74 -29.54 9.19 6.54
C PRO A 74 -28.17 8.55 6.27
N ALA A 75 -27.25 9.28 5.65
CA ALA A 75 -25.89 8.80 5.42
C ALA A 75 -25.10 8.61 6.73
N ALA A 76 -25.21 9.59 7.66
CA ALA A 76 -24.57 9.48 8.97
C ALA A 76 -25.21 8.38 9.84
N GLN A 77 -26.53 8.20 9.76
CA GLN A 77 -27.23 7.12 10.46
C GLN A 77 -26.74 5.76 9.99
N ARG A 78 -26.71 5.51 8.68
CA ARG A 78 -26.19 4.25 8.11
C ARG A 78 -24.73 4.00 8.52
N TRP A 79 -23.88 5.03 8.46
CA TRP A 79 -22.50 4.90 8.88
C TRP A 79 -22.36 4.49 10.35
N LEU A 80 -23.19 5.06 11.24
CA LEU A 80 -23.22 4.70 12.67
C LEU A 80 -23.67 3.25 12.88
N GLU A 81 -24.70 2.79 12.16
CA GLU A 81 -25.21 1.43 12.20
C GLU A 81 -24.14 0.42 11.72
N GLU A 82 -23.52 0.67 10.58
CA GLU A 82 -22.44 -0.17 10.01
C GLU A 82 -21.23 -0.31 10.95
N ASN A 83 -20.93 0.74 11.73
CA ASN A 83 -19.84 0.75 12.69
C ASN A 83 -20.25 0.36 14.12
N GLN A 84 -21.52 0.01 14.36
CA GLN A 84 -22.09 -0.37 15.69
C GLN A 84 -21.91 0.74 16.75
N LEU A 85 -22.07 2.00 16.33
CA LEU A 85 -21.90 3.19 17.15
C LEU A 85 -23.19 4.00 17.30
N GLU A 86 -24.32 3.44 16.92
CA GLU A 86 -25.65 4.09 16.99
C GLU A 86 -26.06 4.41 18.42
N SER A 87 -26.73 5.56 18.60
CA SER A 87 -27.30 6.01 19.89
C SER A 87 -28.60 6.79 19.64
N GLY A 88 -29.58 6.15 19.05
CA GLY A 88 -30.88 6.72 18.78
C GLY A 88 -30.87 7.85 17.73
N ARG A 89 -31.49 8.99 18.03
CA ARG A 89 -31.68 10.11 17.08
C ARG A 89 -30.61 11.20 17.18
N GLU A 90 -29.64 11.04 18.04
CA GLU A 90 -28.56 12.01 18.26
C GLU A 90 -27.19 11.33 18.10
N CYS A 91 -26.19 12.13 17.77
CA CYS A 91 -24.79 11.72 17.73
C CYS A 91 -23.96 12.69 18.54
N LEU A 92 -23.14 12.16 19.44
CA LEU A 92 -22.24 12.92 20.28
C LEU A 92 -20.79 12.68 19.85
N LEU A 93 -20.13 13.71 19.34
CA LEU A 93 -18.72 13.70 19.03
C LEU A 93 -17.98 14.40 20.15
N ARG A 94 -17.04 13.71 20.81
CA ARG A 94 -16.27 14.29 21.90
C ARG A 94 -14.77 14.15 21.67
N ARG A 95 -14.04 15.20 22.00
CA ARG A 95 -12.59 15.26 21.93
C ARG A 95 -12.01 15.66 23.28
N VAL A 96 -11.07 14.86 23.81
CA VAL A 96 -10.33 15.19 25.03
C VAL A 96 -8.86 15.38 24.66
N ILE A 97 -8.27 16.52 25.03
CA ILE A 97 -6.88 16.89 24.75
C ILE A 97 -6.18 17.12 26.07
N SER A 98 -5.07 16.47 26.32
CA SER A 98 -4.26 16.61 27.54
C SER A 98 -3.02 17.44 27.29
N THR A 99 -2.49 18.08 28.33
CA THR A 99 -1.27 18.90 28.27
C THR A 99 -0.01 18.11 27.93
N ASP A 100 -0.04 16.78 28.00
CA ASP A 100 1.02 15.87 27.56
C ASP A 100 1.03 15.60 26.05
N GLY A 101 0.15 16.26 25.28
CA GLY A 101 -0.02 16.10 23.85
C GLY A 101 -0.88 14.91 23.42
N ARG A 102 -1.36 14.10 24.37
CA ARG A 102 -2.27 13.00 24.05
C ARG A 102 -3.67 13.52 23.81
N SER A 103 -4.33 12.97 22.78
CA SER A 103 -5.72 13.29 22.54
C SER A 103 -6.53 12.04 22.21
N ARG A 104 -7.80 12.03 22.66
CA ARG A 104 -8.73 10.91 22.46
C ARG A 104 -10.01 11.39 21.84
N GLY A 105 -10.53 10.63 20.88
CA GLY A 105 -11.82 10.88 20.24
C GLY A 105 -12.87 9.87 20.71
N PHE A 106 -14.12 10.30 20.78
CA PHE A 106 -15.24 9.45 21.18
C PHE A 106 -16.45 9.75 20.28
N ILE A 107 -17.16 8.69 19.89
CA ILE A 107 -18.47 8.75 19.24
C ILE A 107 -19.46 8.05 20.17
N ASN A 108 -20.51 8.75 20.59
CA ASN A 108 -21.55 8.24 21.48
C ASN A 108 -20.99 7.56 22.76
N GLY A 109 -19.88 8.10 23.30
CA GLY A 109 -19.20 7.57 24.49
C GLY A 109 -18.17 6.47 24.22
N THR A 110 -18.14 5.89 23.03
CA THR A 110 -17.17 4.86 22.63
C THR A 110 -15.91 5.53 22.10
N ALA A 111 -14.73 5.10 22.60
CA ALA A 111 -13.43 5.59 22.11
C ALA A 111 -13.17 5.09 20.70
N VAL A 112 -12.83 5.99 19.80
CA VAL A 112 -12.63 5.68 18.38
C VAL A 112 -11.34 6.30 17.82
N PRO A 113 -10.78 5.75 16.74
CA PRO A 113 -9.71 6.39 15.97
C PRO A 113 -10.16 7.73 15.38
N LEU A 114 -9.19 8.65 15.17
CA LEU A 114 -9.49 9.97 14.56
C LEU A 114 -9.98 9.88 13.11
N SER A 115 -9.65 8.81 12.39
CA SER A 115 -10.18 8.54 11.06
C SER A 115 -11.70 8.42 11.07
N GLN A 116 -12.25 7.66 12.02
CA GLN A 116 -13.71 7.52 12.16
C GLN A 116 -14.41 8.82 12.54
N LEU A 117 -13.79 9.66 13.39
CA LEU A 117 -14.31 11.01 13.65
C LEU A 117 -14.35 11.86 12.38
N ARG A 118 -13.34 11.75 11.50
CA ARG A 118 -13.31 12.49 10.24
C ARG A 118 -14.35 11.99 9.25
N GLU A 119 -14.46 10.69 9.09
CA GLU A 119 -15.43 10.07 8.19
C GLU A 119 -16.86 10.48 8.57
N LEU A 120 -17.24 10.28 9.83
CA LEU A 120 -18.55 10.69 10.31
C LEU A 120 -18.73 12.20 10.28
N GLY A 121 -17.69 12.96 10.64
CA GLY A 121 -17.71 14.42 10.65
C GLY A 121 -18.04 15.02 9.28
N GLN A 122 -17.49 14.45 8.21
CA GLN A 122 -17.76 14.87 6.83
C GLN A 122 -19.24 14.69 6.41
N LEU A 123 -19.92 13.70 7.01
CA LEU A 123 -21.34 13.46 6.79
C LEU A 123 -22.25 14.38 7.61
N LEU A 124 -21.74 15.02 8.66
CA LEU A 124 -22.51 15.84 9.58
C LEU A 124 -22.39 17.33 9.30
N ILE A 125 -21.17 17.82 8.98
CA ILE A 125 -20.91 19.25 8.86
C ILE A 125 -19.68 19.52 7.98
N GLN A 126 -19.74 20.58 7.19
CA GLN A 126 -18.61 21.09 6.42
C GLN A 126 -18.18 22.47 6.94
N ILE A 127 -16.88 22.63 7.16
CA ILE A 127 -16.28 23.89 7.60
C ILE A 127 -15.53 24.51 6.43
N HIS A 128 -15.98 25.66 5.98
CA HIS A 128 -15.37 26.49 4.96
C HIS A 128 -14.57 27.63 5.65
N GLY A 129 -13.32 27.36 6.01
CA GLY A 129 -12.45 28.29 6.71
C GLY A 129 -11.56 29.09 5.78
N GLN A 130 -10.63 29.87 6.38
CA GLN A 130 -9.72 30.82 5.74
C GLN A 130 -8.93 30.30 4.55
N HIS A 131 -8.68 28.97 4.46
CA HIS A 131 -7.92 28.35 3.38
C HIS A 131 -8.78 27.59 2.36
N ALA A 132 -10.12 27.66 2.46
CA ALA A 132 -11.00 26.91 1.54
C ALA A 132 -10.78 27.31 0.07
N HIS A 133 -10.48 28.58 -0.20
CA HIS A 133 -10.15 29.04 -1.55
C HIS A 133 -8.84 28.44 -2.11
N GLN A 134 -7.88 28.06 -1.26
CA GLN A 134 -6.65 27.39 -1.68
C GLN A 134 -6.91 25.94 -2.11
N LEU A 135 -7.88 25.26 -1.52
CA LEU A 135 -8.26 23.90 -1.90
C LEU A 135 -8.86 23.87 -3.30
N LEU A 136 -9.54 24.92 -3.72
CA LEU A 136 -10.11 25.02 -5.08
C LEU A 136 -9.04 25.03 -6.19
N THR A 137 -7.80 25.36 -5.87
CA THR A 137 -6.69 25.33 -6.84
C THR A 137 -6.19 23.91 -7.11
N LYS A 138 -6.61 22.91 -6.31
CA LYS A 138 -6.18 21.52 -6.43
C LYS A 138 -7.13 20.72 -7.30
N PRO A 139 -6.65 20.07 -8.38
CA PRO A 139 -7.50 19.28 -9.29
C PRO A 139 -8.32 18.18 -8.59
N GLU A 140 -7.74 17.52 -7.59
CA GLU A 140 -8.41 16.46 -6.81
C GLU A 140 -9.63 17.00 -6.08
N HIS A 141 -9.52 18.20 -5.49
CA HIS A 141 -10.64 18.85 -4.80
C HIS A 141 -11.73 19.34 -5.79
N GLN A 142 -11.33 19.83 -6.96
CA GLN A 142 -12.26 20.21 -8.03
C GLN A 142 -13.10 19.02 -8.51
N LYS A 143 -12.46 17.85 -8.64
CA LYS A 143 -13.13 16.59 -8.98
C LYS A 143 -14.14 16.18 -7.89
N THR A 144 -13.71 16.22 -6.63
CA THR A 144 -14.59 15.90 -5.49
C THR A 144 -15.82 16.82 -5.44
N LEU A 145 -15.64 18.12 -5.72
CA LEU A 145 -16.75 19.07 -5.77
C LEU A 145 -17.73 18.78 -6.91
N LEU A 146 -17.22 18.45 -8.10
CA LEU A 146 -18.08 18.11 -9.23
C LEU A 146 -18.82 16.80 -8.97
N ASP A 147 -18.16 15.77 -8.45
CA ASP A 147 -18.77 14.48 -8.09
C ASP A 147 -19.84 14.66 -6.99
N GLY A 148 -19.56 15.49 -5.98
CA GLY A 148 -20.55 15.86 -4.98
C GLY A 148 -21.77 16.59 -5.56
N TYR A 149 -21.56 17.45 -6.56
CA TYR A 149 -22.64 18.15 -7.26
C TYR A 149 -23.48 17.20 -8.12
N THR A 150 -22.89 16.14 -8.71
CA THR A 150 -23.66 15.13 -9.48
C THR A 150 -24.64 14.37 -8.60
N GLY A 151 -24.30 14.10 -7.34
CA GLY A 151 -25.09 13.30 -6.39
C GLY A 151 -25.15 11.80 -6.69
N GLU A 152 -24.49 11.32 -7.75
CA GLU A 152 -24.55 9.93 -8.22
C GLU A 152 -23.45 9.06 -7.58
N TYR A 153 -23.50 8.93 -6.26
CA TYR A 153 -22.51 8.14 -5.50
C TYR A 153 -22.47 6.66 -5.89
N ALA A 154 -23.60 6.09 -6.35
CA ALA A 154 -23.65 4.70 -6.79
C ALA A 154 -22.77 4.43 -8.02
N LEU A 155 -22.65 5.40 -8.94
CA LEU A 155 -21.82 5.27 -10.13
C LEU A 155 -20.32 5.38 -9.79
N THR A 156 -19.95 6.28 -8.89
CA THR A 156 -18.57 6.41 -8.42
C THR A 156 -18.12 5.17 -7.63
N GLN A 157 -18.99 4.59 -6.82
CA GLN A 157 -18.72 3.32 -6.12
C GLN A 157 -18.54 2.15 -7.10
N ARG A 158 -19.40 2.03 -8.12
CA ARG A 158 -19.25 1.02 -9.18
C ARG A 158 -17.94 1.19 -9.94
N MET A 159 -17.55 2.43 -10.23
CA MET A 159 -16.26 2.70 -10.87
C MET A 159 -15.09 2.18 -10.04
N ALA A 160 -15.08 2.48 -8.75
CA ALA A 160 -14.05 2.03 -7.82
C ALA A 160 -14.02 0.49 -7.70
N GLU A 161 -15.18 -0.16 -7.74
CA GLU A 161 -15.30 -1.62 -7.68
C GLU A 161 -14.76 -2.28 -8.96
N HIS A 162 -15.21 -1.84 -10.15
CA HIS A 162 -14.74 -2.40 -11.43
C HIS A 162 -13.24 -2.17 -11.63
N TYR A 163 -12.71 -1.01 -11.23
CA TYR A 163 -11.27 -0.75 -11.26
C TYR A 163 -10.50 -1.71 -10.35
N ARG A 164 -11.01 -1.97 -9.14
CA ARG A 164 -10.40 -2.89 -8.18
C ARG A 164 -10.36 -4.31 -8.71
N GLN A 165 -11.47 -4.78 -9.31
CA GLN A 165 -11.58 -6.10 -9.94
C GLN A 165 -10.59 -6.24 -11.10
N TRP A 166 -10.53 -5.24 -12.00
CA TRP A 166 -9.54 -5.23 -13.08
C TRP A 166 -8.11 -5.26 -12.57
N HIS A 167 -7.78 -4.42 -11.61
CA HIS A 167 -6.43 -4.35 -11.06
C HIS A 167 -6.02 -5.63 -10.33
N GLN A 168 -6.96 -6.30 -9.68
CA GLN A 168 -6.74 -7.60 -9.05
C GLN A 168 -6.47 -8.67 -10.11
N SER A 169 -7.30 -8.75 -11.16
CA SER A 169 -7.09 -9.70 -12.26
C SER A 169 -5.75 -9.50 -12.96
N CYS A 170 -5.31 -8.25 -13.14
CA CYS A 170 -3.98 -7.95 -13.68
C CYS A 170 -2.84 -8.49 -12.79
N ARG A 171 -2.98 -8.38 -11.47
CA ARG A 171 -1.99 -8.92 -10.53
C ARG A 171 -1.95 -10.45 -10.56
N GLU A 172 -3.11 -11.08 -10.60
CA GLU A 172 -3.24 -12.54 -10.69
C GLU A 172 -2.62 -13.06 -11.99
N LEU A 173 -2.91 -12.41 -13.13
CA LEU A 173 -2.30 -12.75 -14.43
C LEU A 173 -0.78 -12.60 -14.38
N ALA A 174 -0.25 -11.49 -13.86
CA ALA A 174 1.19 -11.26 -13.75
C ALA A 174 1.87 -12.30 -12.86
N GLN A 175 1.25 -12.69 -11.76
CA GLN A 175 1.75 -13.73 -10.86
C GLN A 175 1.77 -15.10 -11.55
N HIS A 176 0.70 -15.46 -12.25
CA HIS A 176 0.63 -16.70 -13.01
C HIS A 176 1.63 -16.74 -14.17
N GLN A 177 1.83 -15.62 -14.87
CA GLN A 177 2.85 -15.51 -15.92
C GLN A 177 4.26 -15.73 -15.38
N GLN A 178 4.59 -15.10 -14.25
CA GLN A 178 5.88 -15.30 -13.59
C GLN A 178 6.08 -16.76 -13.18
N GLN A 179 5.08 -17.37 -12.53
CA GLN A 179 5.14 -18.79 -12.16
C GLN A 179 5.28 -19.71 -13.38
N SER A 180 4.61 -19.38 -14.49
CA SER A 180 4.73 -20.13 -15.74
C SER A 180 6.13 -20.03 -16.34
N GLN A 181 6.76 -18.85 -16.30
CA GLN A 181 8.13 -18.65 -16.76
C GLN A 181 9.14 -19.42 -15.88
N GLU A 182 8.96 -19.37 -14.57
CA GLU A 182 9.81 -20.13 -13.63
C GLU A 182 9.68 -21.65 -13.85
N ARG A 183 8.46 -22.11 -14.09
CA ARG A 183 8.18 -23.53 -14.44
C ARG A 183 8.80 -23.92 -15.77
N ALA A 184 8.69 -23.09 -16.79
CA ALA A 184 9.29 -23.35 -18.11
C ALA A 184 10.82 -23.45 -18.00
N ALA A 185 11.47 -22.51 -17.31
CA ALA A 185 12.91 -22.55 -17.06
C ALA A 185 13.33 -23.80 -16.26
N ARG A 186 12.50 -24.22 -15.28
CA ARG A 186 12.74 -25.45 -14.52
C ARG A 186 12.56 -26.70 -15.38
N ALA A 187 11.55 -26.72 -16.25
CA ALA A 187 11.31 -27.82 -17.19
C ALA A 187 12.48 -28.00 -18.18
N ASP A 188 13.02 -26.91 -18.74
CA ASP A 188 14.20 -26.93 -19.62
C ASP A 188 15.42 -27.51 -18.90
N LEU A 189 15.64 -27.08 -17.65
CA LEU A 189 16.75 -27.62 -16.84
C LEU A 189 16.54 -29.11 -16.54
N LEU A 190 15.34 -29.52 -16.19
CA LEU A 190 14.99 -30.92 -15.94
C LEU A 190 15.19 -31.78 -17.19
N GLN A 191 14.77 -31.29 -18.36
CA GLN A 191 14.94 -31.99 -19.61
C GLN A 191 16.42 -32.21 -19.91
N TYR A 192 17.26 -31.21 -19.67
CA TYR A 192 18.70 -31.33 -19.84
C TYR A 192 19.33 -32.38 -18.88
N GLN A 193 18.96 -32.31 -17.59
CA GLN A 193 19.45 -33.24 -16.57
C GLN A 193 18.95 -34.68 -16.81
N LEU A 194 17.68 -34.83 -17.14
CA LEU A 194 17.10 -36.14 -17.44
C LEU A 194 17.68 -36.78 -18.67
N LYS A 195 18.05 -36.01 -19.71
CA LYS A 195 18.68 -36.56 -20.92
C LYS A 195 19.94 -37.29 -20.58
N GLU A 196 20.86 -36.72 -19.80
CA GLU A 196 22.13 -37.34 -19.40
C GLU A 196 21.92 -38.57 -18.51
N LEU A 197 20.97 -38.46 -17.55
CA LEU A 197 20.69 -39.55 -16.63
C LEU A 197 19.96 -40.71 -17.30
N ASN A 198 19.06 -40.44 -18.24
CA ASN A 198 18.38 -41.47 -19.04
C ASN A 198 19.38 -42.21 -19.95
N GLU A 199 20.37 -41.52 -20.57
CA GLU A 199 21.42 -42.12 -21.34
C GLU A 199 22.33 -43.00 -20.49
N PHE A 200 22.59 -42.62 -19.25
CA PHE A 200 23.39 -43.40 -18.31
C PHE A 200 22.61 -44.53 -17.67
N ASN A 201 21.32 -44.30 -17.37
CA ASN A 201 20.38 -45.23 -16.74
C ASN A 201 20.94 -45.87 -15.45
N PRO A 202 21.13 -45.07 -14.37
CA PRO A 202 21.67 -45.57 -13.11
C PRO A 202 20.70 -46.54 -12.43
N GLN A 203 21.20 -47.71 -12.00
CA GLN A 203 20.40 -48.71 -11.31
C GLN A 203 20.64 -48.69 -9.79
N PRO A 204 19.60 -48.93 -8.97
CA PRO A 204 19.76 -49.02 -7.52
C PRO A 204 20.80 -50.10 -7.10
N GLY A 205 21.76 -49.73 -6.24
CA GLY A 205 22.78 -50.66 -5.75
C GLY A 205 23.88 -51.01 -6.78
N GLU A 206 23.84 -50.44 -7.98
CA GLU A 206 24.80 -50.71 -9.05
C GLU A 206 26.21 -50.26 -8.67
N PHE A 207 26.36 -49.09 -8.05
CA PHE A 207 27.66 -48.53 -7.74
C PHE A 207 28.45 -49.41 -6.79
N GLU A 208 27.83 -49.87 -5.72
CA GLU A 208 28.45 -50.71 -4.72
C GLU A 208 28.90 -52.05 -5.35
N GLN A 209 28.05 -52.62 -6.21
CA GLN A 209 28.35 -53.89 -6.89
C GLN A 209 29.53 -53.76 -7.84
N ILE A 210 29.53 -52.73 -8.70
CA ILE A 210 30.62 -52.53 -9.68
C ILE A 210 31.91 -52.06 -9.02
N ASP A 211 31.87 -51.31 -7.93
CA ASP A 211 33.02 -50.87 -7.16
C ASP A 211 33.69 -52.08 -6.43
N GLU A 212 32.88 -52.97 -5.87
CA GLU A 212 33.37 -54.19 -5.25
C GLU A 212 34.00 -55.15 -6.31
N GLU A 213 33.35 -55.35 -7.46
CA GLU A 213 33.85 -56.12 -8.58
C GLU A 213 35.17 -55.51 -9.13
N TYR A 214 35.22 -54.20 -9.31
CA TYR A 214 36.41 -53.47 -9.77
C TYR A 214 37.60 -53.67 -8.80
N LYS A 215 37.37 -53.49 -7.50
CA LYS A 215 38.42 -53.69 -6.48
C LYS A 215 38.96 -55.11 -6.48
N ARG A 216 38.10 -56.10 -6.66
CA ARG A 216 38.49 -57.51 -6.74
C ARG A 216 39.38 -57.78 -7.98
N LEU A 217 38.93 -57.30 -9.15
CA LEU A 217 39.67 -57.50 -10.41
C LEU A 217 41.03 -56.72 -10.46
N ALA A 218 41.01 -55.47 -9.96
CA ALA A 218 42.18 -54.65 -9.86
C ALA A 218 43.28 -55.29 -8.93
N ASN A 219 42.82 -55.79 -7.78
CA ASN A 219 43.66 -56.51 -6.85
C ASN A 219 44.25 -57.82 -7.50
N SER A 220 43.42 -58.54 -8.29
CA SER A 220 43.85 -59.72 -9.03
C SER A 220 44.90 -59.35 -10.07
N GLY A 221 44.79 -58.20 -10.75
CA GLY A 221 45.79 -57.69 -11.69
C GLY A 221 47.17 -57.38 -11.04
N GLN A 222 47.11 -56.77 -9.86
CA GLN A 222 48.37 -56.49 -9.12
C GLN A 222 49.02 -57.77 -8.60
N LEU A 223 48.19 -58.71 -8.09
CA LEU A 223 48.68 -60.02 -7.65
C LEU A 223 49.32 -60.77 -8.79
N LEU A 224 48.67 -60.83 -9.97
CA LEU A 224 49.22 -61.47 -11.17
C LEU A 224 50.60 -60.90 -11.55
N THR A 225 50.70 -59.57 -11.67
CA THR A 225 51.93 -58.88 -12.04
C THR A 225 53.01 -59.17 -11.02
N THR A 226 52.72 -59.17 -9.72
CA THR A 226 53.68 -59.43 -8.66
C THR A 226 54.11 -60.91 -8.64
N CYS A 227 53.14 -61.85 -8.84
CA CYS A 227 53.44 -63.28 -8.97
C CYS A 227 54.31 -63.57 -10.17
N GLN A 228 54.07 -63.00 -11.34
CA GLN A 228 54.89 -63.13 -12.54
C GLN A 228 56.31 -62.61 -12.30
N HIS A 229 56.41 -61.45 -11.65
CA HIS A 229 57.77 -60.94 -11.30
C HIS A 229 58.51 -61.86 -10.34
N ALA A 230 57.80 -62.38 -9.32
CA ALA A 230 58.42 -63.35 -8.41
C ALA A 230 58.87 -64.65 -9.12
N LEU A 231 58.03 -65.19 -10.01
CA LEU A 231 58.38 -66.37 -10.83
C LEU A 231 59.56 -66.08 -11.73
N THR A 232 59.70 -64.90 -12.33
CA THR A 232 60.82 -64.49 -13.13
C THR A 232 62.13 -64.53 -12.30
N VAL A 233 62.07 -64.07 -11.06
CA VAL A 233 63.26 -64.11 -10.16
C VAL A 233 63.55 -65.51 -9.70
N LEU A 234 62.53 -66.33 -9.38
CA LEU A 234 62.73 -67.68 -8.84
C LEU A 234 63.17 -68.71 -9.89
N ALA A 235 62.40 -68.73 -11.05
CA ALA A 235 62.55 -69.83 -12.00
C ALA A 235 62.64 -69.44 -13.48
N ASP A 236 61.80 -68.42 -13.93
CA ASP A 236 61.52 -68.22 -15.35
C ASP A 236 62.43 -67.17 -16.02
N GLY A 237 63.28 -66.43 -15.27
CA GLY A 237 64.20 -65.43 -15.81
C GLY A 237 65.29 -66.01 -16.72
N GLU A 238 65.44 -65.48 -17.95
CA GLU A 238 66.32 -65.98 -18.97
C GLU A 238 67.81 -65.76 -18.64
N GLU A 239 68.20 -64.63 -17.99
CA GLU A 239 69.59 -64.27 -17.77
C GLU A 239 70.15 -64.74 -16.42
N ALA A 240 69.36 -64.75 -15.36
CA ALA A 240 69.76 -65.22 -14.04
C ALA A 240 68.52 -65.47 -13.14
N ASN A 241 68.13 -66.68 -12.96
CA ASN A 241 67.12 -67.08 -11.97
C ASN A 241 67.76 -67.85 -10.81
N LEU A 242 67.07 -67.87 -9.65
CA LEU A 242 67.57 -68.52 -8.44
C LEU A 242 67.79 -70.05 -8.65
N GLN A 243 66.90 -70.71 -9.41
CA GLN A 243 67.02 -72.11 -9.75
C GLN A 243 68.28 -72.40 -10.52
N SER A 244 68.63 -71.61 -11.55
CA SER A 244 69.86 -71.79 -12.37
C SER A 244 71.13 -71.50 -11.56
N GLN A 245 71.08 -70.46 -10.69
CA GLN A 245 72.23 -70.16 -9.80
C GLN A 245 72.45 -71.26 -8.76
N LEU A 246 71.37 -71.77 -8.18
CA LEU A 246 71.42 -72.87 -7.22
C LEU A 246 71.95 -74.18 -7.90
N TYR A 247 71.48 -74.42 -9.13
CA TYR A 247 72.00 -75.55 -9.93
C TYR A 247 73.52 -75.43 -10.16
N THR A 248 74.00 -74.25 -10.53
CA THR A 248 75.40 -73.99 -10.72
C THR A 248 76.23 -74.18 -9.44
N ALA A 249 75.69 -73.62 -8.31
CA ALA A 249 76.32 -73.79 -7.01
C ALA A 249 76.41 -75.28 -6.59
N ARG A 250 75.37 -76.06 -6.85
CA ARG A 250 75.25 -77.47 -6.56
C ARG A 250 76.29 -78.27 -7.40
N GLN A 251 76.47 -77.94 -8.69
CA GLN A 251 77.48 -78.57 -9.52
C GLN A 251 78.88 -78.33 -8.98
N LEU A 252 79.24 -77.10 -8.64
CA LEU A 252 80.52 -76.72 -8.07
C LEU A 252 80.83 -77.47 -6.76
N VAL A 253 79.81 -77.59 -5.87
CA VAL A 253 79.97 -78.34 -4.61
C VAL A 253 80.06 -79.83 -4.86
N THR A 254 79.39 -80.40 -5.86
CA THR A 254 79.50 -81.81 -6.24
C THR A 254 80.95 -82.15 -6.67
N GLU A 255 81.55 -81.25 -7.43
CA GLU A 255 82.98 -81.40 -7.76
C GLU A 255 83.91 -81.41 -6.52
N LEU A 256 83.59 -80.50 -5.55
CA LEU A 256 84.35 -80.40 -4.31
C LEU A 256 84.13 -81.61 -3.40
N VAL A 257 82.94 -82.22 -3.35
CA VAL A 257 82.65 -83.47 -2.62
C VAL A 257 83.50 -84.64 -3.17
N GLY A 258 83.77 -84.66 -4.51
CA GLY A 258 84.70 -85.62 -5.12
C GLY A 258 86.12 -85.46 -4.63
N MET A 259 86.51 -84.29 -4.06
CA MET A 259 87.81 -84.00 -3.48
C MET A 259 87.85 -84.15 -1.94
N ASP A 260 86.81 -83.81 -1.25
CA ASP A 260 86.69 -83.97 0.22
C ASP A 260 85.21 -84.32 0.60
N SER A 261 85.00 -85.55 1.02
CA SER A 261 83.70 -86.13 1.39
C SER A 261 83.02 -85.45 2.60
N LYS A 262 83.78 -84.64 3.37
CA LYS A 262 83.19 -83.87 4.49
C LYS A 262 82.22 -82.81 4.03
N LEU A 263 82.21 -82.45 2.74
CA LEU A 263 81.30 -81.46 2.15
C LEU A 263 79.93 -82.08 1.68
N SER A 264 79.71 -83.39 1.87
CA SER A 264 78.48 -84.04 1.48
C SER A 264 77.24 -83.40 2.13
N GLY A 265 77.37 -83.01 3.43
CA GLY A 265 76.29 -82.34 4.12
C GLY A 265 75.89 -80.95 3.57
N VAL A 266 76.84 -80.27 2.93
CA VAL A 266 76.56 -79.01 2.22
C VAL A 266 75.83 -79.29 0.90
N LEU A 267 76.19 -80.39 0.22
CA LEU A 267 75.48 -80.80 -1.00
C LEU A 267 74.04 -81.19 -0.72
N ASP A 268 73.80 -81.96 0.38
CA ASP A 268 72.46 -82.33 0.81
C ASP A 268 71.59 -81.12 1.10
N MET A 269 72.15 -80.07 1.79
CA MET A 269 71.43 -78.82 2.03
C MET A 269 71.12 -78.06 0.74
N LEU A 270 71.98 -78.05 -0.27
CA LEU A 270 71.74 -77.44 -1.57
C LEU A 270 70.71 -78.22 -2.40
N GLU A 271 70.67 -79.56 -2.26
CA GLU A 271 69.65 -80.41 -2.89
C GLU A 271 68.25 -80.16 -2.29
N GLU A 272 68.17 -80.07 -0.95
CA GLU A 272 66.96 -79.75 -0.27
C GLU A 272 66.41 -78.35 -0.63
N ALA A 273 67.30 -77.33 -0.68
CA ALA A 273 66.99 -75.99 -1.10
C ALA A 273 66.47 -75.95 -2.56
N ALA A 274 67.05 -76.79 -3.48
CA ALA A 274 66.57 -76.86 -4.86
C ALA A 274 65.14 -77.45 -4.97
N ILE A 275 64.85 -78.48 -4.16
CA ILE A 275 63.47 -79.05 -4.11
C ILE A 275 62.47 -78.02 -3.58
N GLN A 276 62.78 -77.35 -2.47
CA GLN A 276 61.95 -76.33 -1.86
C GLN A 276 61.71 -75.18 -2.82
N LEU A 277 62.72 -74.73 -3.56
CA LEU A 277 62.59 -73.63 -4.52
C LEU A 277 61.69 -74.03 -5.71
N SER A 278 61.83 -75.32 -6.19
CA SER A 278 60.97 -75.83 -7.25
C SER A 278 59.50 -75.91 -6.81
N GLU A 279 59.25 -76.47 -5.62
CA GLU A 279 57.86 -76.58 -5.05
C GLU A 279 57.27 -75.21 -4.86
N ALA A 280 57.99 -74.23 -4.32
CA ALA A 280 57.51 -72.89 -4.16
C ALA A 280 57.16 -72.18 -5.50
N SER A 281 58.01 -72.45 -6.54
CA SER A 281 57.73 -71.90 -7.88
C SER A 281 56.52 -72.54 -8.54
N ASP A 282 56.36 -73.86 -8.38
CA ASP A 282 55.19 -74.59 -8.93
C ASP A 282 53.90 -74.20 -8.22
N GLU A 283 53.93 -74.02 -6.91
CA GLU A 283 52.76 -73.53 -6.15
C GLU A 283 52.36 -72.09 -6.55
N LEU A 284 53.35 -71.23 -6.78
CA LEU A 284 53.18 -69.88 -7.25
C LEU A 284 52.59 -69.82 -8.69
N ARG A 285 52.98 -70.76 -9.57
CA ARG A 285 52.40 -70.91 -10.90
C ARG A 285 50.95 -71.34 -10.83
N HIS A 286 50.66 -72.37 -10.01
CA HIS A 286 49.26 -72.78 -9.79
C HIS A 286 48.37 -71.72 -9.22
N TYR A 287 48.87 -70.86 -8.34
CA TYR A 287 48.16 -69.70 -7.83
C TYR A 287 47.95 -68.68 -8.94
N ASN A 288 48.96 -68.35 -9.75
CA ASN A 288 48.87 -67.40 -10.86
C ASN A 288 47.89 -67.85 -11.94
N ASP A 289 47.83 -69.17 -12.28
CA ASP A 289 46.88 -69.73 -13.26
C ASP A 289 45.40 -69.73 -12.78
N ARG A 290 45.16 -69.62 -11.47
CA ARG A 290 43.79 -69.48 -10.88
C ARG A 290 43.34 -68.07 -10.77
N LEU A 291 44.18 -67.07 -10.98
CA LEU A 291 43.80 -65.63 -10.98
C LEU A 291 43.08 -65.35 -12.30
N ASP A 292 41.75 -65.19 -12.19
CA ASP A 292 40.90 -64.83 -13.33
C ASP A 292 41.06 -63.33 -13.60
N LEU A 293 41.64 -62.99 -14.74
CA LEU A 293 41.82 -61.65 -15.22
C LEU A 293 40.99 -61.46 -16.50
N ASP A 294 39.93 -60.64 -16.43
CA ASP A 294 39.31 -60.10 -17.61
C ASP A 294 39.64 -58.60 -17.77
N PRO A 295 40.66 -58.24 -18.56
CA PRO A 295 41.06 -56.87 -18.77
C PRO A 295 40.00 -56.03 -19.44
N ASN A 296 39.13 -56.64 -20.25
CA ASN A 296 38.01 -55.92 -20.89
C ASN A 296 36.95 -55.55 -19.86
N ARG A 297 36.63 -56.50 -18.97
CA ARG A 297 35.67 -56.26 -17.89
C ARG A 297 36.19 -55.22 -16.91
N LEU A 298 37.45 -55.23 -16.54
CA LEU A 298 38.07 -54.22 -15.69
C LEU A 298 37.96 -52.82 -16.31
N PHE A 299 38.22 -52.69 -17.59
CA PHE A 299 38.12 -51.43 -18.33
C PHE A 299 36.65 -50.96 -18.42
N GLU A 300 35.69 -51.83 -18.66
CA GLU A 300 34.26 -51.50 -18.65
C GLU A 300 33.80 -50.95 -17.29
N LEU A 301 34.22 -51.63 -16.20
CA LEU A 301 33.88 -51.20 -14.84
C LEU A 301 34.50 -49.83 -14.51
N GLU A 302 35.76 -49.63 -14.89
CA GLU A 302 36.44 -48.34 -14.70
C GLU A 302 35.73 -47.21 -15.44
N GLN A 303 35.34 -47.42 -16.68
CA GLN A 303 34.57 -46.47 -17.48
C GLN A 303 33.21 -46.17 -16.84
N ARG A 304 32.50 -47.20 -16.40
CA ARG A 304 31.18 -47.10 -15.78
C ARG A 304 31.22 -46.33 -14.45
N ILE A 305 32.20 -46.69 -13.58
CA ILE A 305 32.43 -46.03 -12.28
C ILE A 305 32.81 -44.56 -12.50
N SER A 306 33.77 -44.29 -13.41
CA SER A 306 34.21 -42.92 -13.71
C SER A 306 33.06 -42.05 -14.19
N ARG A 307 32.19 -42.56 -15.08
CA ARG A 307 31.03 -41.83 -15.58
C ARG A 307 30.00 -41.58 -14.48
N GLN A 308 29.78 -42.57 -13.58
CA GLN A 308 28.87 -42.43 -12.45
C GLN A 308 29.36 -41.40 -11.45
N ILE A 309 30.63 -41.39 -11.09
CA ILE A 309 31.27 -40.39 -10.23
C ILE A 309 31.20 -38.99 -10.86
N ALA A 310 31.44 -38.89 -12.17
CA ALA A 310 31.35 -37.59 -12.88
C ALA A 310 29.93 -37.03 -12.86
N LEU A 311 28.91 -37.84 -13.08
CA LEU A 311 27.51 -37.46 -12.99
C LEU A 311 27.10 -37.06 -11.56
N ALA A 312 27.50 -37.87 -10.57
CA ALA A 312 27.22 -37.61 -9.16
C ALA A 312 27.86 -36.27 -8.72
N ARG A 313 29.11 -36.00 -9.11
CA ARG A 313 29.80 -34.73 -8.84
C ARG A 313 29.11 -33.54 -9.50
N LYS A 314 28.64 -33.69 -10.76
CA LYS A 314 27.91 -32.65 -11.48
C LYS A 314 26.63 -32.26 -10.76
N HIS A 315 25.92 -33.22 -10.17
CA HIS A 315 24.68 -33.00 -9.44
C HIS A 315 24.87 -32.77 -7.94
N GLN A 316 26.12 -32.74 -7.45
CA GLN A 316 26.51 -32.52 -6.04
C GLN A 316 25.88 -33.55 -5.07
N ILE A 317 25.81 -34.79 -5.50
CA ILE A 317 25.33 -35.94 -4.73
C ILE A 317 26.40 -37.05 -4.72
N THR A 318 26.17 -38.10 -3.92
CA THR A 318 27.02 -39.31 -3.97
C THR A 318 26.63 -40.24 -5.12
N PRO A 319 27.54 -41.11 -5.60
CA PRO A 319 27.23 -42.06 -6.69
C PRO A 319 26.07 -43.00 -6.36
N GLU A 320 25.93 -43.38 -5.09
CA GLU A 320 24.89 -44.27 -4.58
C GLU A 320 23.49 -43.62 -4.65
N GLU A 321 23.41 -42.27 -4.49
CA GLU A 321 22.19 -41.50 -4.54
C GLU A 321 21.69 -41.24 -5.96
N LEU A 322 22.50 -41.47 -6.98
CA LEU A 322 22.19 -41.15 -8.38
C LEU A 322 20.88 -41.76 -8.90
N PRO A 323 20.52 -43.04 -8.60
CA PRO A 323 19.25 -43.61 -9.02
C PRO A 323 18.04 -42.97 -8.37
N ALA A 324 18.10 -42.65 -7.07
CA ALA A 324 17.02 -41.99 -6.34
C ALA A 324 16.82 -40.54 -6.83
N PHE A 325 17.93 -39.85 -7.11
CA PHE A 325 17.90 -38.50 -7.71
C PHE A 325 17.23 -38.50 -9.09
N HIS A 326 17.61 -39.47 -9.96
CA HIS A 326 17.01 -39.64 -11.28
C HIS A 326 15.48 -39.85 -11.19
N GLN A 327 15.03 -40.73 -10.29
CA GLN A 327 13.61 -40.98 -10.03
C GLN A 327 12.88 -39.72 -9.56
N GLY A 328 13.49 -38.94 -8.66
CA GLY A 328 12.95 -37.68 -8.18
C GLY A 328 12.76 -36.63 -9.30
N LEU A 329 13.72 -36.52 -10.22
CA LEU A 329 13.59 -35.64 -11.38
C LEU A 329 12.49 -36.07 -12.36
N LEU A 330 12.29 -37.37 -12.55
CA LEU A 330 11.19 -37.90 -13.38
C LEU A 330 9.81 -37.59 -12.77
N GLU A 331 9.70 -37.65 -11.45
CA GLU A 331 8.47 -37.32 -10.74
C GLU A 331 8.18 -35.83 -10.79
N GLU A 332 9.22 -34.99 -10.61
CA GLU A 332 9.11 -33.54 -10.76
C GLU A 332 8.66 -33.13 -12.17
N GLN A 333 9.19 -33.78 -13.21
CA GLN A 333 8.76 -33.53 -14.59
C GLN A 333 7.28 -33.83 -14.80
N ARG A 334 6.77 -34.94 -14.24
CA ARG A 334 5.34 -35.31 -14.33
C ARG A 334 4.43 -34.28 -13.70
N LEU A 335 4.82 -33.71 -12.55
CA LEU A 335 4.05 -32.71 -11.84
C LEU A 335 4.01 -31.36 -12.58
N LEU A 336 5.03 -31.03 -13.37
CA LEU A 336 5.08 -29.80 -14.16
C LEU A 336 4.20 -29.85 -15.41
N ASP A 337 3.96 -31.02 -16.00
CA ASP A 337 3.18 -31.19 -17.25
C ASP A 337 1.66 -30.98 -17.05
N ASP A 338 1.14 -31.13 -15.83
CA ASP A 338 -0.31 -31.15 -15.53
C ASP A 338 -1.00 -29.77 -15.47
N SER A 339 -0.32 -28.60 -15.67
CA SER A 339 -0.82 -27.28 -15.29
C SER A 339 -1.00 -26.22 -16.40
N ALA A 340 -1.10 -26.57 -17.67
CA ALA A 340 -1.07 -25.62 -18.81
C ALA A 340 -2.37 -24.84 -19.14
N GLY A 341 -3.51 -25.08 -18.47
CA GLY A 341 -4.84 -24.57 -18.88
C GLY A 341 -5.29 -23.20 -18.37
N SER A 342 -4.57 -22.52 -17.47
CA SER A 342 -5.11 -21.39 -16.67
C SER A 342 -4.83 -19.97 -17.22
N LEU A 343 -3.80 -19.76 -18.04
CA LEU A 343 -3.36 -18.40 -18.45
C LEU A 343 -4.30 -17.72 -19.45
N GLU A 344 -4.89 -18.48 -20.36
CA GLU A 344 -5.77 -17.92 -21.41
C GLU A 344 -7.08 -17.42 -20.82
N SER A 345 -7.66 -18.15 -19.87
CA SER A 345 -8.87 -17.74 -19.15
C SER A 345 -8.64 -16.50 -18.29
N LEU A 346 -7.50 -16.41 -17.60
CA LEU A 346 -7.13 -15.22 -16.82
C LEU A 346 -6.92 -14.00 -17.71
N SER A 347 -6.27 -14.16 -18.84
CA SER A 347 -6.10 -13.09 -19.83
C SER A 347 -7.44 -12.57 -20.33
N GLN A 348 -8.39 -13.44 -20.61
CA GLN A 348 -9.74 -13.07 -21.01
C GLN A 348 -10.47 -12.32 -19.90
N THR A 349 -10.36 -12.77 -18.65
CA THR A 349 -10.94 -12.10 -17.48
C THR A 349 -10.40 -10.68 -17.31
N VAL A 350 -9.10 -10.46 -17.53
CA VAL A 350 -8.48 -9.11 -17.48
C VAL A 350 -9.10 -8.20 -18.53
N ILE A 351 -9.32 -8.69 -19.75
CA ILE A 351 -9.94 -7.91 -20.83
C ILE A 351 -11.39 -7.54 -20.49
N GLU A 352 -12.16 -8.48 -19.96
CA GLU A 352 -13.56 -8.27 -19.57
C GLU A 352 -13.69 -7.24 -18.43
N HIS A 353 -12.88 -7.38 -17.37
CA HIS A 353 -12.87 -6.41 -16.26
C HIS A 353 -12.39 -5.03 -16.69
N HIS A 354 -11.40 -4.95 -17.59
CA HIS A 354 -10.97 -3.68 -18.18
C HIS A 354 -12.09 -3.00 -18.95
N GLN A 355 -12.81 -3.77 -19.77
CA GLN A 355 -13.92 -3.26 -20.56
C GLN A 355 -15.04 -2.71 -19.67
N LEU A 356 -15.41 -3.44 -18.61
CA LEU A 356 -16.40 -2.99 -17.64
C LEU A 356 -15.99 -1.71 -16.91
N ALA A 357 -14.72 -1.62 -16.52
CA ALA A 357 -14.19 -0.42 -15.89
C ALA A 357 -14.20 0.78 -16.84
N LEU A 358 -13.85 0.57 -18.12
CA LEU A 358 -13.85 1.59 -19.15
C LEU A 358 -15.26 2.09 -19.48
N GLU A 359 -16.22 1.20 -19.65
CA GLU A 359 -17.64 1.54 -19.87
C GLU A 359 -18.21 2.36 -18.71
N THR A 360 -17.87 1.98 -17.47
CA THR A 360 -18.30 2.72 -16.28
C THR A 360 -17.63 4.10 -16.22
N ALA A 361 -16.36 4.20 -16.60
CA ALA A 361 -15.65 5.48 -16.68
C ALA A 361 -16.26 6.40 -17.76
N GLN A 362 -16.70 5.87 -18.90
CA GLN A 362 -17.40 6.62 -19.94
C GLN A 362 -18.77 7.13 -19.47
N GLN A 363 -19.52 6.30 -18.72
CA GLN A 363 -20.79 6.73 -18.09
C GLN A 363 -20.56 7.87 -17.10
N LEU A 364 -19.52 7.76 -16.28
CA LEU A 364 -19.14 8.78 -15.32
C LEU A 364 -18.68 10.06 -16.01
N HIS A 365 -17.94 9.96 -17.10
CA HIS A 365 -17.54 11.10 -17.95
C HIS A 365 -18.76 11.86 -18.50
N ALA A 366 -19.71 11.16 -19.09
CA ALA A 366 -20.92 11.78 -19.63
C ALA A 366 -21.73 12.53 -18.56
N LEU A 367 -21.85 11.92 -17.39
CA LEU A 367 -22.51 12.54 -16.22
C LEU A 367 -21.75 13.80 -15.76
N ARG A 368 -20.43 13.71 -15.59
CA ARG A 368 -19.56 14.83 -15.20
C ARG A 368 -19.63 15.97 -16.20
N GLN A 369 -19.64 15.67 -17.50
CA GLN A 369 -19.71 16.66 -18.57
C GLN A 369 -21.01 17.45 -18.53
N THR A 370 -22.15 16.76 -18.35
CA THR A 370 -23.46 17.41 -18.23
C THR A 370 -23.53 18.28 -16.97
N SER A 371 -23.13 17.73 -15.82
CA SER A 371 -23.13 18.44 -14.54
C SER A 371 -22.13 19.60 -14.52
N ALA A 372 -21.00 19.48 -15.21
CA ALA A 372 -20.01 20.55 -15.36
C ALA A 372 -20.58 21.76 -16.11
N GLN A 373 -21.37 21.55 -17.16
CA GLN A 373 -22.02 22.63 -17.91
C GLN A 373 -23.05 23.34 -17.03
N GLU A 374 -23.94 22.59 -16.35
CA GLU A 374 -24.93 23.15 -15.43
C GLU A 374 -24.29 23.97 -14.30
N LEU A 375 -23.31 23.36 -13.62
CA LEU A 375 -22.61 23.99 -12.50
C LEU A 375 -21.85 25.25 -12.96
N ALA A 376 -21.18 25.21 -14.09
CA ALA A 376 -20.45 26.35 -14.63
C ALA A 376 -21.38 27.53 -14.94
N GLN A 377 -22.58 27.28 -15.48
CA GLN A 377 -23.57 28.31 -15.70
C GLN A 377 -24.04 28.95 -14.39
N LEU A 378 -24.41 28.15 -13.40
CA LEU A 378 -24.87 28.66 -12.10
C LEU A 378 -23.79 29.48 -11.38
N ILE A 379 -22.52 29.02 -11.42
CA ILE A 379 -21.40 29.75 -10.85
C ILE A 379 -21.20 31.08 -11.59
N THR A 380 -21.28 31.10 -12.92
CA THR A 380 -21.17 32.32 -13.74
C THR A 380 -22.26 33.34 -13.36
N GLU A 381 -23.49 32.91 -13.19
CA GLU A 381 -24.61 33.79 -12.75
C GLU A 381 -24.37 34.33 -11.33
N SER A 382 -23.90 33.48 -10.42
CA SER A 382 -23.56 33.89 -9.07
C SER A 382 -22.38 34.89 -9.04
N MET A 383 -21.33 34.68 -9.84
CA MET A 383 -20.22 35.60 -9.97
C MET A 383 -20.66 37.00 -10.42
N ARG A 384 -21.61 37.08 -11.37
CA ARG A 384 -22.15 38.35 -11.83
C ARG A 384 -22.84 39.11 -10.72
N SER A 385 -23.61 38.41 -9.88
CA SER A 385 -24.29 39.01 -8.71
C SER A 385 -23.27 39.45 -7.62
N LEU A 386 -22.08 38.81 -7.56
CA LEU A 386 -21.00 39.13 -6.64
C LEU A 386 -20.01 40.19 -7.17
N SER A 387 -20.49 41.14 -7.95
CA SER A 387 -19.70 42.25 -8.52
C SER A 387 -18.58 41.84 -9.48
N MET A 388 -18.81 40.76 -10.22
CA MET A 388 -17.99 40.31 -11.36
C MET A 388 -18.85 40.23 -12.64
N PRO A 389 -19.36 41.37 -13.18
CA PRO A 389 -20.37 41.38 -14.23
C PRO A 389 -19.94 40.71 -15.54
N HIS A 390 -18.63 40.66 -15.78
CA HIS A 390 -18.03 40.04 -16.97
C HIS A 390 -17.41 38.67 -16.67
N GLY A 391 -17.59 38.17 -15.44
CA GLY A 391 -17.07 36.87 -15.02
C GLY A 391 -17.69 35.73 -15.82
N VAL A 392 -16.85 34.82 -16.25
CA VAL A 392 -17.25 33.56 -16.89
C VAL A 392 -16.48 32.43 -16.21
N PHE A 393 -17.21 31.43 -15.80
CA PHE A 393 -16.66 30.20 -15.23
C PHE A 393 -16.89 29.02 -16.17
N ALA A 394 -15.91 28.14 -16.30
CA ALA A 394 -16.02 26.91 -17.07
C ALA A 394 -15.36 25.75 -16.32
N ILE A 395 -15.88 24.56 -16.52
CA ILE A 395 -15.30 23.32 -16.01
C ILE A 395 -14.90 22.47 -17.22
N GLU A 396 -13.63 22.26 -17.38
CA GLU A 396 -13.08 21.37 -18.39
C GLU A 396 -13.04 19.95 -17.87
N VAL A 397 -13.66 19.01 -18.59
CA VAL A 397 -13.69 17.58 -18.28
C VAL A 397 -13.07 16.86 -19.46
N ALA A 398 -11.81 16.43 -19.33
CA ALA A 398 -11.04 15.76 -20.36
C ALA A 398 -10.90 14.28 -20.03
N PHE A 399 -11.41 13.42 -20.91
CA PHE A 399 -11.31 11.97 -20.78
C PHE A 399 -10.01 11.43 -21.34
N ASP A 400 -9.27 10.61 -20.59
CA ASP A 400 -8.07 9.93 -21.06
C ASP A 400 -8.06 8.46 -20.56
N GLU A 401 -8.33 7.53 -21.47
CA GLU A 401 -8.36 6.09 -21.20
C GLU A 401 -7.06 5.56 -20.59
N ARG A 402 -5.92 6.20 -20.89
CA ARG A 402 -4.60 5.78 -20.37
C ARG A 402 -4.43 6.04 -18.88
N HIS A 403 -5.26 6.92 -18.34
CA HIS A 403 -5.25 7.31 -16.93
C HIS A 403 -6.48 6.80 -16.17
N LEU A 404 -6.92 5.57 -16.47
CA LEU A 404 -8.01 4.93 -15.75
C LEU A 404 -7.61 4.69 -14.29
N THR A 405 -8.44 5.16 -13.37
CA THR A 405 -8.27 5.07 -11.91
C THR A 405 -9.55 4.61 -11.24
N ALA A 406 -9.51 4.35 -9.94
CA ALA A 406 -10.71 4.04 -9.14
C ALA A 406 -11.75 5.16 -9.15
N GLU A 407 -11.36 6.38 -9.52
CA GLU A 407 -12.22 7.56 -9.62
C GLU A 407 -12.61 7.90 -11.06
N GLY A 408 -12.36 7.02 -12.02
CA GLY A 408 -12.60 7.20 -13.44
C GLY A 408 -11.35 7.63 -14.23
N ALA A 409 -11.57 8.08 -15.47
CA ALA A 409 -10.52 8.46 -16.43
C ALA A 409 -10.51 9.97 -16.73
N ASP A 410 -11.22 10.79 -15.94
CA ASP A 410 -11.35 12.22 -16.18
C ASP A 410 -10.29 13.04 -15.49
N ARG A 411 -9.74 14.00 -16.22
CA ARG A 411 -9.05 15.15 -15.69
C ARG A 411 -10.01 16.33 -15.66
N ILE A 412 -10.20 16.92 -14.47
CA ILE A 412 -11.11 18.04 -14.26
C ILE A 412 -10.29 19.28 -13.91
N GLU A 413 -10.60 20.40 -14.60
CA GLU A 413 -9.95 21.68 -14.36
C GLU A 413 -10.99 22.80 -14.33
N PHE A 414 -11.05 23.56 -13.23
CA PHE A 414 -11.86 24.76 -13.10
C PHE A 414 -11.15 25.95 -13.74
N ARG A 415 -11.80 26.59 -14.67
CA ARG A 415 -11.28 27.72 -15.43
C ARG A 415 -12.17 28.93 -15.29
N VAL A 416 -11.57 30.11 -15.24
CA VAL A 416 -12.30 31.35 -15.02
C VAL A 416 -11.64 32.51 -15.76
N THR A 417 -12.46 33.47 -16.14
CA THR A 417 -12.03 34.82 -16.50
C THR A 417 -12.92 35.84 -15.79
N THR A 418 -12.35 36.92 -15.30
CA THR A 418 -13.07 38.01 -14.62
C THR A 418 -13.15 39.26 -15.46
N ASN A 419 -12.33 39.37 -16.52
CA ASN A 419 -12.21 40.55 -17.37
C ASN A 419 -12.64 40.28 -18.82
N PRO A 420 -13.33 41.22 -19.46
CA PRO A 420 -13.71 41.08 -20.88
C PRO A 420 -12.49 40.90 -21.79
N GLY A 421 -12.60 39.98 -22.74
CA GLY A 421 -11.54 39.77 -23.76
C GLY A 421 -10.34 38.97 -23.29
N GLN A 422 -10.29 38.55 -22.03
CA GLN A 422 -9.26 37.64 -21.56
C GLN A 422 -9.67 36.16 -21.76
N PRO A 423 -8.72 35.27 -22.09
CA PRO A 423 -9.02 33.86 -22.20
C PRO A 423 -9.32 33.23 -20.82
N LEU A 424 -10.09 32.15 -20.80
CA LEU A 424 -10.29 31.33 -19.63
C LEU A 424 -8.95 30.73 -19.15
N GLN A 425 -8.60 30.96 -17.89
CA GLN A 425 -7.39 30.44 -17.25
C GLN A 425 -7.75 29.53 -16.08
N PRO A 426 -6.87 28.57 -15.72
CA PRO A 426 -7.03 27.79 -14.49
C PRO A 426 -7.27 28.70 -13.28
N ILE A 427 -8.20 28.32 -12.40
CA ILE A 427 -8.55 29.10 -11.21
C ILE A 427 -7.32 29.39 -10.32
N ALA A 428 -6.32 28.52 -10.32
CA ALA A 428 -5.05 28.71 -9.62
C ALA A 428 -4.24 29.92 -10.12
N LYS A 429 -4.54 30.45 -11.29
CA LYS A 429 -3.88 31.63 -11.88
C LYS A 429 -4.63 32.94 -11.69
N VAL A 430 -5.74 32.91 -10.94
CA VAL A 430 -6.46 34.14 -10.61
C VAL A 430 -5.62 35.02 -9.70
N ALA A 431 -5.34 36.24 -10.14
CA ALA A 431 -4.36 37.14 -9.51
C ALA A 431 -4.89 37.83 -8.23
N SER A 432 -6.22 37.98 -8.09
CA SER A 432 -6.84 38.72 -6.97
C SER A 432 -7.38 37.76 -5.91
N GLY A 433 -6.85 37.85 -4.68
CA GLY A 433 -7.36 37.07 -3.55
C GLY A 433 -8.86 37.32 -3.26
N GLY A 434 -9.32 38.58 -3.40
CA GLY A 434 -10.75 38.92 -3.22
C GLY A 434 -11.65 38.33 -4.31
N GLU A 435 -11.20 38.25 -5.57
CA GLU A 435 -11.94 37.56 -6.64
C GLU A 435 -12.01 36.07 -6.39
N LEU A 436 -10.90 35.46 -6.02
CA LEU A 436 -10.83 34.03 -5.71
C LEU A 436 -11.76 33.67 -4.52
N SER A 437 -11.81 34.51 -3.48
CA SER A 437 -12.70 34.30 -2.33
C SER A 437 -14.18 34.38 -2.75
N ARG A 438 -14.56 35.32 -3.61
CA ARG A 438 -15.95 35.45 -4.11
C ARG A 438 -16.35 34.26 -5.01
N ILE A 439 -15.42 33.81 -5.88
CA ILE A 439 -15.62 32.62 -6.72
C ILE A 439 -15.77 31.37 -5.82
N ALA A 440 -14.90 31.24 -4.83
CA ALA A 440 -14.98 30.15 -3.85
C ALA A 440 -16.33 30.13 -3.13
N LEU A 441 -16.80 31.27 -2.67
CA LEU A 441 -18.10 31.40 -2.03
C LEU A 441 -19.25 31.01 -2.99
N ALA A 442 -19.23 31.48 -4.24
CA ALA A 442 -20.21 31.10 -5.25
C ALA A 442 -20.27 29.58 -5.45
N ILE A 443 -19.11 28.94 -5.61
CA ILE A 443 -19.01 27.49 -5.75
C ILE A 443 -19.58 26.79 -4.53
N GLN A 444 -19.18 27.18 -3.32
CA GLN A 444 -19.60 26.57 -2.07
C GLN A 444 -21.12 26.68 -1.86
N VAL A 445 -21.70 27.85 -2.07
CA VAL A 445 -23.15 28.07 -1.92
C VAL A 445 -23.95 27.24 -2.92
N ILE A 446 -23.50 27.14 -4.17
CA ILE A 446 -24.20 26.39 -5.21
C ILE A 446 -24.07 24.88 -4.99
N THR A 447 -22.86 24.39 -4.69
CA THR A 447 -22.64 22.97 -4.43
C THR A 447 -23.37 22.51 -3.16
N ALA A 448 -23.36 23.33 -2.11
CA ALA A 448 -24.04 23.03 -0.84
C ALA A 448 -25.55 22.82 -0.99
N ARG A 449 -26.20 23.46 -1.96
CA ARG A 449 -27.66 23.29 -2.23
C ARG A 449 -27.98 21.86 -2.72
N LYS A 450 -27.06 21.19 -3.41
CA LYS A 450 -27.25 19.81 -3.90
C LYS A 450 -26.63 18.75 -2.98
N MET A 451 -25.67 19.13 -2.15
CA MET A 451 -25.05 18.21 -1.21
C MET A 451 -25.97 18.01 0.02
N GLU A 452 -26.18 16.76 0.40
CA GLU A 452 -27.00 16.39 1.57
C GLU A 452 -26.33 16.71 2.92
N THR A 453 -25.39 17.65 2.98
CA THR A 453 -24.71 18.01 4.22
C THR A 453 -25.61 18.90 5.08
N PRO A 454 -25.98 18.49 6.29
CA PRO A 454 -27.03 19.15 7.07
C PRO A 454 -26.58 20.46 7.71
N ALA A 455 -25.27 20.70 7.84
CA ALA A 455 -24.74 21.92 8.45
C ALA A 455 -23.48 22.42 7.72
N LEU A 456 -23.40 23.73 7.55
CA LEU A 456 -22.30 24.43 6.88
C LEU A 456 -21.79 25.56 7.76
N ILE A 457 -20.48 25.68 7.88
CA ILE A 457 -19.84 26.79 8.56
C ILE A 457 -19.01 27.59 7.56
N PHE A 458 -19.25 28.87 7.52
CA PHE A 458 -18.48 29.83 6.75
C PHE A 458 -17.68 30.73 7.69
N ASP A 459 -16.37 30.58 7.70
CA ASP A 459 -15.48 31.47 8.42
C ASP A 459 -14.90 32.51 7.48
N GLU A 460 -14.90 33.77 7.90
CA GLU A 460 -14.35 34.90 7.15
C GLU A 460 -14.92 35.05 5.72
N VAL A 461 -16.23 34.87 5.54
CA VAL A 461 -16.91 35.03 4.23
C VAL A 461 -16.79 36.43 3.64
N ASP A 462 -16.43 37.38 4.46
CA ASP A 462 -16.36 38.81 4.18
C ASP A 462 -14.97 39.29 3.76
N VAL A 463 -14.00 38.39 3.61
CA VAL A 463 -12.67 38.74 3.09
C VAL A 463 -12.79 39.18 1.63
N GLY A 464 -12.43 40.45 1.37
CA GLY A 464 -12.43 41.04 0.04
C GLY A 464 -13.81 41.42 -0.51
N ILE A 465 -14.85 41.50 0.35
CA ILE A 465 -16.16 42.00 -0.01
C ILE A 465 -16.55 43.22 0.84
N SER A 466 -17.35 44.11 0.30
CA SER A 466 -17.87 45.28 1.02
C SER A 466 -19.17 45.82 0.37
N GLY A 467 -19.91 46.66 1.08
CA GLY A 467 -21.05 47.41 0.56
C GLY A 467 -22.12 46.49 -0.08
N PRO A 468 -22.50 46.77 -1.34
CA PRO A 468 -23.56 46.02 -2.04
C PRO A 468 -23.30 44.53 -2.17
N THR A 469 -22.04 44.13 -2.36
CA THR A 469 -21.64 42.72 -2.48
C THR A 469 -21.90 41.96 -1.18
N ALA A 470 -21.61 42.57 -0.05
CA ALA A 470 -21.89 41.97 1.26
C ALA A 470 -23.39 41.72 1.49
N ALA A 471 -24.24 42.61 1.01
CA ALA A 471 -25.71 42.40 1.09
C ALA A 471 -26.17 41.21 0.23
N VAL A 472 -25.59 41.02 -0.96
CA VAL A 472 -25.86 39.85 -1.82
C VAL A 472 -25.40 38.56 -1.14
N VAL A 473 -24.20 38.54 -0.57
CA VAL A 473 -23.68 37.38 0.18
C VAL A 473 -24.58 37.03 1.35
N GLY A 474 -24.99 38.03 2.15
CA GLY A 474 -25.91 37.81 3.27
C GLY A 474 -27.22 37.16 2.83
N LYS A 475 -27.82 37.64 1.72
CA LYS A 475 -29.05 37.06 1.17
C LYS A 475 -28.87 35.64 0.66
N LEU A 476 -27.76 35.35 -0.01
CA LEU A 476 -27.44 33.99 -0.47
C LEU A 476 -27.28 33.01 0.69
N LEU A 477 -26.58 33.41 1.75
CA LEU A 477 -26.40 32.57 2.94
C LEU A 477 -27.73 32.39 3.71
N ARG A 478 -28.58 33.42 3.76
CA ARG A 478 -29.91 33.33 4.34
C ARG A 478 -30.79 32.34 3.57
N GLN A 479 -30.82 32.42 2.24
CA GLN A 479 -31.57 31.49 1.39
C GLN A 479 -31.08 30.05 1.57
N LEU A 480 -29.76 29.85 1.65
CA LEU A 480 -29.17 28.54 1.95
C LEU A 480 -29.62 28.05 3.33
N GLY A 481 -29.75 28.97 4.30
CA GLY A 481 -30.22 28.69 5.66
C GLY A 481 -31.69 28.21 5.74
N GLU A 482 -32.51 28.38 4.70
CA GLU A 482 -33.87 27.86 4.68
C GLU A 482 -33.95 26.33 4.60
N SER A 483 -32.95 25.70 3.93
CA SER A 483 -32.89 24.27 3.75
C SER A 483 -31.75 23.57 4.53
N THR A 484 -30.70 24.31 4.88
CA THR A 484 -29.48 23.79 5.51
C THR A 484 -29.11 24.67 6.69
N GLN A 485 -28.63 24.11 7.79
CA GLN A 485 -28.11 24.90 8.89
C GLN A 485 -26.81 25.61 8.46
N VAL A 486 -26.81 26.95 8.52
CA VAL A 486 -25.66 27.77 8.12
C VAL A 486 -25.15 28.56 9.33
N MET A 487 -23.87 28.49 9.60
CA MET A 487 -23.17 29.34 10.56
C MET A 487 -22.18 30.23 9.82
N CYS A 488 -22.17 31.53 10.10
CA CYS A 488 -21.35 32.49 9.41
C CYS A 488 -20.66 33.43 10.40
N VAL A 489 -19.33 33.41 10.43
CA VAL A 489 -18.52 34.37 11.16
C VAL A 489 -18.27 35.59 10.26
N THR A 490 -18.66 36.77 10.72
CA THR A 490 -18.59 38.00 9.92
C THR A 490 -18.35 39.23 10.79
N HIS A 491 -17.72 40.25 10.20
CA HIS A 491 -17.64 41.60 10.76
C HIS A 491 -18.45 42.62 9.97
N LEU A 492 -19.14 42.17 8.89
CA LEU A 492 -19.95 43.02 8.05
C LEU A 492 -21.42 43.06 8.51
N PRO A 493 -21.98 44.24 8.82
CA PRO A 493 -23.36 44.39 9.29
C PRO A 493 -24.37 43.92 8.25
N GLN A 494 -24.09 44.05 6.93
CA GLN A 494 -24.94 43.59 5.84
C GLN A 494 -25.13 42.07 5.86
N VAL A 495 -24.09 41.30 6.19
CA VAL A 495 -24.16 39.85 6.30
C VAL A 495 -24.80 39.45 7.62
N ALA A 496 -24.39 40.05 8.74
CA ALA A 496 -24.94 39.75 10.06
C ALA A 496 -26.45 40.05 10.18
N GLY A 497 -26.92 41.14 9.51
CA GLY A 497 -28.33 41.50 9.45
C GLY A 497 -29.22 40.42 8.81
N CYS A 498 -28.72 39.66 7.86
CA CYS A 498 -29.43 38.59 7.19
C CYS A 498 -29.62 37.30 8.02
N GLY A 499 -28.86 37.11 9.12
CA GLY A 499 -28.97 35.91 9.95
C GLY A 499 -30.37 35.73 10.57
N HIS A 500 -30.87 34.52 10.70
CA HIS A 500 -32.06 34.19 11.49
C HIS A 500 -31.75 34.30 12.98
N HIS A 501 -30.56 33.87 13.38
CA HIS A 501 -30.05 33.95 14.73
C HIS A 501 -28.72 34.73 14.73
N HIS A 502 -28.37 35.32 15.88
CA HIS A 502 -27.19 36.15 16.00
C HIS A 502 -26.51 35.91 17.36
N PHE A 503 -25.25 35.55 17.37
CA PHE A 503 -24.41 35.44 18.55
C PHE A 503 -23.35 36.54 18.56
N PHE A 504 -23.06 37.06 19.74
CA PHE A 504 -22.02 38.02 19.99
C PHE A 504 -20.92 37.39 20.83
N VAL A 505 -19.67 37.53 20.38
CA VAL A 505 -18.48 37.05 21.08
C VAL A 505 -17.75 38.23 21.70
N CYS A 506 -17.57 38.22 23.01
CA CYS A 506 -16.84 39.21 23.77
C CYS A 506 -15.72 38.61 24.60
N LYS A 507 -14.75 39.46 24.96
CA LYS A 507 -13.74 39.14 25.95
C LYS A 507 -14.00 39.88 27.23
N GLU A 508 -13.93 39.21 28.35
CA GLU A 508 -13.95 39.78 29.68
C GLU A 508 -12.59 39.50 30.32
N THR A 509 -11.97 40.58 30.84
CA THR A 509 -10.65 40.48 31.48
C THR A 509 -10.80 40.99 32.93
N ASP A 510 -10.47 40.11 33.88
CA ASP A 510 -10.47 40.47 35.32
C ASP A 510 -9.12 41.03 35.81
N GLY A 511 -8.18 41.36 34.89
CA GLY A 511 -6.86 41.89 35.15
C GLY A 511 -5.73 40.85 35.18
N GLU A 512 -6.03 39.57 35.47
CA GLU A 512 -5.05 38.47 35.44
C GLU A 512 -5.35 37.47 34.32
N MET A 513 -6.64 37.23 34.03
CA MET A 513 -7.06 36.24 33.01
C MET A 513 -8.11 36.83 32.07
N THR A 514 -8.07 36.41 30.82
CA THR A 514 -9.06 36.76 29.82
C THR A 514 -9.94 35.57 29.55
N GLU A 515 -11.25 35.75 29.59
CA GLU A 515 -12.25 34.74 29.24
C GLU A 515 -13.05 35.19 28.01
N THR A 516 -13.36 34.25 27.14
CA THR A 516 -14.25 34.50 26.00
C THR A 516 -15.66 33.96 26.32
N HIS A 517 -16.63 34.81 26.09
CA HIS A 517 -18.05 34.48 26.22
C HIS A 517 -18.75 34.63 24.88
N MET A 518 -19.77 33.84 24.65
CA MET A 518 -20.62 33.88 23.46
C MET A 518 -22.09 33.88 23.88
N HIS A 519 -22.78 34.95 23.53
CA HIS A 519 -24.15 35.17 23.96
C HIS A 519 -25.12 35.28 22.77
N PRO A 520 -26.31 34.65 22.80
CA PRO A 520 -27.33 34.90 21.82
C PRO A 520 -27.90 36.32 22.00
N LEU A 521 -28.06 37.03 20.88
CA LEU A 521 -28.60 38.37 20.88
C LEU A 521 -30.14 38.36 20.65
N ASP A 522 -30.89 39.02 21.55
CA ASP A 522 -32.29 39.33 21.32
C ASP A 522 -32.45 40.42 20.24
N LYS A 523 -33.67 40.73 19.83
CA LYS A 523 -33.94 41.73 18.79
C LYS A 523 -33.36 43.10 19.09
N ARG A 524 -33.31 43.52 20.34
CA ARG A 524 -32.80 44.83 20.77
C ARG A 524 -31.26 44.84 20.79
N ALA A 525 -30.67 43.83 21.38
CA ALA A 525 -29.21 43.67 21.40
C ALA A 525 -28.62 43.51 19.99
N ARG A 526 -29.34 42.80 19.12
CA ARG A 526 -28.98 42.62 17.72
C ARG A 526 -28.98 43.95 16.95
N LEU A 527 -29.98 44.81 17.18
CA LEU A 527 -30.01 46.14 16.60
C LEU A 527 -28.84 47.00 17.06
N GLN A 528 -28.49 46.94 18.34
CA GLN A 528 -27.36 47.68 18.90
C GLN A 528 -26.03 47.17 18.32
N GLU A 529 -25.84 45.88 18.21
CA GLU A 529 -24.61 45.30 17.64
C GLU A 529 -24.45 45.68 16.16
N LEU A 530 -25.51 45.63 15.36
CA LEU A 530 -25.47 46.08 13.97
C LEU A 530 -25.17 47.56 13.85
N ALA A 531 -25.73 48.38 14.74
CA ALA A 531 -25.39 49.82 14.79
C ALA A 531 -23.93 50.07 15.19
N ARG A 532 -23.38 49.26 16.11
CA ARG A 532 -21.96 49.26 16.46
C ARG A 532 -21.05 48.88 15.28
N LEU A 533 -21.41 47.84 14.52
CA LEU A 533 -20.70 47.43 13.31
C LEU A 533 -20.74 48.50 12.20
N LEU A 534 -21.80 49.31 12.11
CA LEU A 534 -21.98 50.39 11.15
C LEU A 534 -21.21 51.67 11.53
N GLY A 535 -21.22 52.02 12.80
CA GLY A 535 -20.76 53.35 13.29
C GLY A 535 -19.48 53.30 14.14
N GLY A 536 -18.92 52.12 14.43
CA GLY A 536 -17.80 51.97 15.35
C GLY A 536 -18.21 52.15 16.82
N SER A 537 -17.42 52.83 17.62
CA SER A 537 -17.64 52.98 19.07
C SER A 537 -18.81 53.88 19.44
N GLU A 538 -19.25 54.77 18.55
CA GLU A 538 -20.37 55.66 18.81
C GLU A 538 -21.66 55.25 18.05
N VAL A 539 -22.67 54.82 18.80
CA VAL A 539 -23.97 54.50 18.24
C VAL A 539 -24.84 55.75 18.13
N THR A 540 -25.02 56.25 16.91
CA THR A 540 -25.83 57.44 16.61
C THR A 540 -27.27 57.05 16.23
N ARG A 541 -28.17 58.02 16.19
CA ARG A 541 -29.55 57.80 15.70
C ARG A 541 -29.58 57.33 14.25
N ASN A 542 -28.64 57.80 13.41
CA ASN A 542 -28.56 57.39 12.00
C ASN A 542 -28.05 55.96 11.85
N THR A 543 -27.06 55.54 12.65
CA THR A 543 -26.58 54.15 12.62
C THR A 543 -27.65 53.17 13.11
N LEU A 544 -28.49 53.55 14.10
CA LEU A 544 -29.61 52.76 14.54
C LEU A 544 -30.73 52.65 13.47
N ALA A 545 -30.99 53.74 12.73
CA ALA A 545 -31.97 53.70 11.62
C ALA A 545 -31.50 52.76 10.51
N ASN A 546 -30.24 52.87 10.08
CA ASN A 546 -29.63 51.98 9.06
C ASN A 546 -29.59 50.52 9.53
N ALA A 547 -29.26 50.29 10.80
CA ALA A 547 -29.28 48.93 11.37
C ALA A 547 -30.69 48.31 11.37
N LYS A 548 -31.72 49.13 11.59
CA LYS A 548 -33.12 48.71 11.51
C LYS A 548 -33.53 48.33 10.09
N GLU A 549 -33.07 49.06 9.08
CA GLU A 549 -33.27 48.71 7.67
C GLU A 549 -32.62 47.38 7.31
N LEU A 550 -31.38 47.13 7.78
CA LEU A 550 -30.67 45.86 7.55
C LEU A 550 -31.39 44.66 8.19
N LEU A 551 -32.09 44.86 9.29
CA LEU A 551 -32.88 43.79 9.92
C LEU A 551 -34.25 43.55 9.24
N ALA A 552 -34.75 44.53 8.48
CA ALA A 552 -36.00 44.43 7.77
C ALA A 552 -35.88 43.91 6.34
N ALA A 553 -34.67 43.97 5.76
CA ALA A 553 -34.33 43.53 4.41
C ALA A 553 -34.03 42.02 4.35
#